data_38aae6eded6de87c7e896ce57640aec3
#
_entry.id   38aae6eded6de87c7e896ce57640aec3
#
_cell.length_a   1.000
_cell.length_b   1.000
_cell.length_c   1.000
_cell.angle_alpha   90.00
_cell.angle_beta   90.00
_cell.angle_gamma   90.00
#
_symmetry.space_group_name_H-M   'P 1'
#
loop_
_entity.id
_entity.type
_entity.pdbx_description
1 polymer ?
#
loop_
_entity_poly.entity_id
_entity_poly.type
_entity_poly.pdbx_seq_one_letter_code
_entity_poly.pdbx_strand_id
1 'polypeptide(L)'
;AASDVYKRQEEFFSSRAYNGYLTDLAEAATKRYKRPLRVRVVADHDDDTVAFTDYHGIYINACNHITWSLPTRLLRSMSLEGFNAHECGHNLFTDNRIWNSYFSKLEKGKFYPKMPDGLDSMQKLHARDILEAVLDETDTVPYQVIMSVAHALQNILEDGYVDARYSYEFPGSPAKGI
;
A
#
# COMPACT_ATOMS: atom_id res chain seq x y z
N ALA A 1 -16.91 28.54 -14.30
CA ALA A 1 -16.56 28.79 -12.87
C ALA A 1 -15.49 27.78 -12.42
N ALA A 2 -14.84 28.04 -11.26
CA ALA A 2 -13.82 27.11 -10.74
C ALA A 2 -14.38 25.69 -10.54
N SER A 3 -15.62 25.57 -10.07
CA SER A 3 -16.30 24.27 -9.91
C SER A 3 -16.41 23.45 -11.20
N ASP A 4 -16.55 24.09 -12.37
CA ASP A 4 -16.63 23.38 -13.65
C ASP A 4 -15.28 22.81 -14.09
N VAL A 5 -14.19 23.48 -13.71
CA VAL A 5 -12.83 23.00 -13.99
C VAL A 5 -12.52 21.74 -13.17
N TYR A 6 -12.87 21.74 -11.88
CA TYR A 6 -12.68 20.60 -11.01
C TYR A 6 -13.52 19.40 -11.46
N LYS A 7 -14.79 19.60 -11.75
CA LYS A 7 -15.68 18.55 -12.28
C LYS A 7 -15.13 17.91 -13.57
N ARG A 8 -14.62 18.71 -14.49
CA ARG A 8 -13.99 18.21 -15.71
C ARG A 8 -12.73 17.40 -15.45
N GLN A 9 -11.98 17.72 -14.39
CA GLN A 9 -10.80 16.93 -14.01
C GLN A 9 -11.19 15.59 -13.39
N GLU A 10 -12.20 15.55 -12.53
CA GLU A 10 -12.76 14.32 -11.98
C GLU A 10 -13.27 13.39 -13.09
N GLU A 11 -14.06 13.94 -14.01
CA GLU A 11 -14.55 13.22 -15.19
C GLU A 11 -13.41 12.69 -16.08
N PHE A 12 -12.32 13.45 -16.20
CA PHE A 12 -11.15 13.02 -16.98
C PHE A 12 -10.45 11.84 -16.31
N PHE A 13 -10.12 11.93 -15.01
CA PHE A 13 -9.40 10.88 -14.31
C PHE A 13 -10.23 9.61 -14.08
N SER A 14 -11.54 9.72 -13.92
CA SER A 14 -12.45 8.59 -13.83
C SER A 14 -12.88 8.02 -15.19
N SER A 15 -12.45 8.63 -16.31
CA SER A 15 -12.82 8.20 -17.66
C SER A 15 -12.30 6.82 -18.00
N ARG A 16 -13.04 6.12 -18.89
CA ARG A 16 -12.60 4.82 -19.42
C ARG A 16 -11.23 4.88 -20.11
N ALA A 17 -10.93 5.98 -20.78
CA ALA A 17 -9.67 6.17 -21.49
C ALA A 17 -8.49 6.26 -20.51
N TYR A 18 -8.64 7.03 -19.42
CA TYR A 18 -7.58 7.18 -18.41
C TYR A 18 -7.39 5.88 -17.61
N ASN A 19 -8.47 5.20 -17.23
CA ASN A 19 -8.41 3.88 -16.60
C ASN A 19 -7.72 2.85 -17.52
N GLY A 20 -8.00 2.89 -18.84
CA GLY A 20 -7.32 2.06 -19.84
C GLY A 20 -5.83 2.34 -19.88
N TYR A 21 -5.44 3.61 -19.94
CA TYR A 21 -4.04 4.02 -19.92
C TYR A 21 -3.27 3.50 -18.69
N LEU A 22 -3.82 3.66 -17.48
CA LEU A 22 -3.18 3.13 -16.26
C LEU A 22 -3.17 1.59 -16.23
N THR A 23 -4.20 0.95 -16.79
CA THR A 23 -4.23 -0.52 -16.95
C THR A 23 -3.11 -1.00 -17.89
N ASP A 24 -2.89 -0.32 -19.00
CA ASP A 24 -1.82 -0.66 -19.95
C ASP A 24 -0.44 -0.50 -19.30
N LEU A 25 -0.24 0.53 -18.47
CA LEU A 25 0.99 0.69 -17.67
C LEU A 25 1.17 -0.45 -16.68
N ALA A 26 0.11 -0.84 -15.96
CA ALA A 26 0.14 -1.94 -15.01
C ALA A 26 0.43 -3.29 -15.68
N GLU A 27 -0.18 -3.55 -16.85
CA GLU A 27 0.11 -4.75 -17.66
C GLU A 27 1.56 -4.79 -18.12
N ALA A 28 2.08 -3.66 -18.61
CA ALA A 28 3.46 -3.56 -19.07
C ALA A 28 4.47 -3.82 -17.94
N ALA A 29 4.23 -3.25 -16.76
CA ALA A 29 5.09 -3.43 -15.59
C ALA A 29 5.02 -4.86 -15.04
N THR A 30 3.81 -5.39 -14.85
CA THR A 30 3.61 -6.69 -14.20
C THR A 30 3.68 -7.88 -15.17
N LYS A 31 3.68 -7.63 -16.50
CA LYS A 31 3.63 -8.64 -17.57
C LYS A 31 2.42 -9.58 -17.49
N ARG A 32 1.33 -9.12 -16.88
CA ARG A 32 0.11 -9.89 -16.65
C ARG A 32 -0.87 -9.79 -17.82
N TYR A 33 -0.44 -10.08 -19.04
CA TYR A 33 -1.22 -9.92 -20.27
C TYR A 33 -2.45 -10.86 -20.38
N LYS A 34 -2.41 -12.04 -19.74
CA LYS A 34 -3.53 -13.00 -19.77
C LYS A 34 -4.61 -12.71 -18.72
N ARG A 35 -4.24 -12.09 -17.63
CA ARG A 35 -5.11 -11.66 -16.52
C ARG A 35 -4.64 -10.29 -16.06
N PRO A 36 -4.97 -9.24 -16.82
CA PRO A 36 -4.50 -7.90 -16.53
C PRO A 36 -4.99 -7.43 -15.16
N LEU A 37 -4.12 -6.70 -14.46
CA LEU A 37 -4.51 -5.93 -13.29
C LEU A 37 -5.30 -4.72 -13.79
N ARG A 38 -6.62 -4.79 -13.70
CA ARG A 38 -7.45 -3.66 -14.08
C ARG A 38 -7.29 -2.53 -13.08
N VAL A 39 -7.00 -1.34 -13.59
CA VAL A 39 -6.94 -0.14 -12.78
C VAL A 39 -8.29 0.57 -12.83
N ARG A 40 -8.81 0.91 -11.66
CA ARG A 40 -10.03 1.68 -11.49
C ARG A 40 -9.72 2.96 -10.72
N VAL A 41 -9.85 4.08 -11.39
CA VAL A 41 -9.79 5.40 -10.75
C VAL A 41 -11.21 5.85 -10.43
N VAL A 42 -11.42 6.22 -9.18
CA VAL A 42 -12.66 6.84 -8.68
C VAL A 42 -12.37 8.29 -8.29
N ALA A 43 -13.41 9.11 -8.21
CA ALA A 43 -13.33 10.47 -7.71
C ALA A 43 -14.30 10.57 -6.52
N ASP A 44 -13.79 10.35 -5.33
CA ASP A 44 -14.56 10.38 -4.09
C ASP A 44 -13.85 11.27 -3.07
N HIS A 45 -14.53 12.36 -2.67
CA HIS A 45 -14.00 13.33 -1.71
C HIS A 45 -14.25 12.92 -0.25
N ASP A 46 -15.14 11.96 -0.04
CA ASP A 46 -15.53 11.50 1.29
C ASP A 46 -14.73 10.24 1.72
N ASP A 47 -13.96 9.65 0.79
CA ASP A 47 -13.09 8.49 1.05
C ASP A 47 -11.62 8.93 1.20
N ASP A 48 -11.05 8.70 2.37
CA ASP A 48 -9.63 8.99 2.67
C ASP A 48 -8.66 7.99 2.03
N THR A 49 -9.15 6.92 1.43
CA THR A 49 -8.32 5.92 0.73
C THR A 49 -7.56 6.58 -0.42
N VAL A 50 -6.26 6.39 -0.46
CA VAL A 50 -5.40 6.90 -1.54
C VAL A 50 -5.38 5.94 -2.72
N ALA A 51 -4.88 4.75 -2.49
CA ALA A 51 -4.86 3.63 -3.44
C ALA A 51 -4.75 2.31 -2.68
N PHE A 52 -5.10 1.20 -3.32
CA PHE A 52 -4.82 -0.15 -2.84
C PHE A 52 -4.91 -1.17 -3.97
N THR A 53 -4.27 -2.32 -3.77
CA THR A 53 -4.47 -3.50 -4.62
C THR A 53 -5.04 -4.67 -3.82
N ASP A 54 -5.94 -5.42 -4.46
CA ASP A 54 -6.42 -6.73 -3.98
C ASP A 54 -5.76 -7.90 -4.73
N TYR A 55 -4.68 -7.62 -5.47
CA TYR A 55 -3.97 -8.55 -6.36
C TYR A 55 -4.76 -9.02 -7.60
N HIS A 56 -6.02 -8.55 -7.75
CA HIS A 56 -6.87 -8.76 -8.92
C HIS A 56 -7.10 -7.46 -9.68
N GLY A 57 -7.04 -6.34 -8.98
CA GLY A 57 -7.17 -5.00 -9.50
C GLY A 57 -6.41 -3.98 -8.67
N ILE A 58 -6.29 -2.79 -9.21
CA ILE A 58 -5.73 -1.62 -8.53
C ILE A 58 -6.83 -0.57 -8.47
N TYR A 59 -7.02 0.01 -7.30
CA TYR A 59 -8.01 1.05 -7.02
C TYR A 59 -7.30 2.31 -6.57
N ILE A 60 -7.62 3.45 -7.20
CA ILE A 60 -6.98 4.73 -6.92
C ILE A 60 -8.08 5.78 -6.78
N ASN A 61 -8.05 6.54 -5.70
CA ASN A 61 -8.93 7.69 -5.53
C ASN A 61 -8.25 8.95 -6.08
N ALA A 62 -8.75 9.53 -7.17
CA ALA A 62 -8.21 10.74 -7.75
C ALA A 62 -8.42 11.99 -6.88
N CYS A 63 -9.38 11.95 -5.95
CA CYS A 63 -9.69 13.02 -5.01
C CYS A 63 -8.98 12.87 -3.65
N ASN A 64 -8.04 11.92 -3.52
CA ASN A 64 -7.24 11.81 -2.31
C ASN A 64 -6.46 13.11 -2.03
N HIS A 65 -6.19 13.36 -0.75
CA HIS A 65 -5.60 14.63 -0.28
C HIS A 65 -4.23 14.95 -0.91
N ILE A 66 -3.43 13.95 -1.27
CA ILE A 66 -2.11 14.13 -1.91
C ILE A 66 -2.31 14.64 -3.34
N THR A 67 -3.03 13.87 -4.16
CA THR A 67 -3.28 14.22 -5.57
C THR A 67 -4.03 15.55 -5.69
N TRP A 68 -5.05 15.74 -4.84
CA TRP A 68 -5.91 16.93 -4.93
C TRP A 68 -5.20 18.22 -4.53
N SER A 69 -4.18 18.16 -3.68
CA SER A 69 -3.35 19.31 -3.31
C SER A 69 -2.47 19.81 -4.45
N LEU A 70 -2.25 19.02 -5.48
CA LEU A 70 -1.35 19.37 -6.59
C LEU A 70 -2.00 20.41 -7.52
N PRO A 71 -1.25 21.44 -7.95
CA PRO A 71 -1.83 22.61 -8.62
C PRO A 71 -2.23 22.38 -10.08
N THR A 72 -1.69 21.35 -10.75
CA THR A 72 -1.93 21.13 -12.17
C THR A 72 -2.43 19.73 -12.48
N ARG A 73 -3.21 19.60 -13.57
CA ARG A 73 -3.66 18.29 -14.05
C ARG A 73 -2.50 17.33 -14.36
N LEU A 74 -1.39 17.88 -14.89
CA LEU A 74 -0.20 17.07 -15.18
C LEU A 74 0.39 16.45 -13.89
N LEU A 75 0.60 17.28 -12.86
CA LEU A 75 1.12 16.78 -11.57
C LEU A 75 0.17 15.80 -10.91
N ARG A 76 -1.14 16.01 -11.01
CA ARG A 76 -2.14 15.05 -10.56
C ARG A 76 -2.05 13.72 -11.31
N SER A 77 -1.91 13.76 -12.64
CA SER A 77 -1.68 12.55 -13.45
C SER A 77 -0.42 11.81 -13.02
N MET A 78 0.69 12.53 -12.81
CA MET A 78 1.94 11.92 -12.33
C MET A 78 1.77 11.28 -10.95
N SER A 79 1.02 11.90 -10.04
CA SER A 79 0.69 11.32 -8.73
C SER A 79 -0.10 10.01 -8.87
N LEU A 80 -1.14 9.99 -9.73
CA LEU A 80 -1.92 8.78 -9.97
C LEU A 80 -1.11 7.67 -10.66
N GLU A 81 -0.19 8.03 -11.56
CA GLU A 81 0.78 7.09 -12.14
C GLU A 81 1.73 6.52 -11.08
N GLY A 82 2.16 7.37 -10.12
CA GLY A 82 2.98 6.94 -8.98
C GLY A 82 2.25 5.93 -8.11
N PHE A 83 1.01 6.20 -7.73
CA PHE A 83 0.19 5.24 -6.97
C PHE A 83 -0.04 3.94 -7.75
N ASN A 84 -0.31 4.02 -9.05
CA ASN A 84 -0.41 2.84 -9.89
C ASN A 84 0.90 2.02 -9.89
N ALA A 85 2.04 2.70 -9.96
CA ALA A 85 3.35 2.06 -9.91
C ALA A 85 3.62 1.38 -8.55
N HIS A 86 3.28 2.05 -7.45
CA HIS A 86 3.36 1.52 -6.09
C HIS A 86 2.54 0.24 -5.94
N GLU A 87 1.27 0.26 -6.35
CA GLU A 87 0.39 -0.92 -6.30
C GLU A 87 0.86 -2.06 -7.22
N CYS A 88 1.44 -1.73 -8.38
CA CYS A 88 2.13 -2.71 -9.21
C CYS A 88 3.33 -3.33 -8.50
N GLY A 89 4.06 -2.54 -7.73
CA GLY A 89 5.18 -2.99 -6.91
C GLY A 89 4.75 -4.04 -5.88
N HIS A 90 3.65 -3.83 -5.17
CA HIS A 90 3.08 -4.83 -4.27
C HIS A 90 2.72 -6.13 -5.01
N ASN A 91 2.15 -6.02 -6.20
CA ASN A 91 1.84 -7.20 -7.03
C ASN A 91 3.08 -7.99 -7.51
N LEU A 92 4.23 -7.32 -7.62
CA LEU A 92 5.48 -7.92 -8.09
C LEU A 92 6.36 -8.45 -6.96
N PHE A 93 6.42 -7.74 -5.85
CA PHE A 93 7.49 -7.92 -4.87
C PHE A 93 7.01 -8.33 -3.48
N THR A 94 5.74 -8.11 -3.10
CA THR A 94 5.22 -8.52 -1.81
C THR A 94 4.97 -10.02 -1.75
N ASP A 95 5.55 -10.70 -0.76
CA ASP A 95 5.27 -12.11 -0.48
C ASP A 95 4.21 -12.25 0.64
N ASN A 96 2.96 -12.39 0.23
CA ASN A 96 1.83 -12.57 1.15
C ASN A 96 1.96 -13.78 2.09
N ARG A 97 2.75 -14.79 1.74
CA ARG A 97 2.98 -15.94 2.62
C ARG A 97 3.82 -15.55 3.83
N ILE A 98 4.81 -14.68 3.63
CA ILE A 98 5.64 -14.12 4.71
C ILE A 98 4.77 -13.26 5.62
N TRP A 99 3.96 -12.37 5.05
CA TRP A 99 3.00 -11.53 5.77
C TRP A 99 2.07 -12.38 6.65
N ASN A 100 1.36 -13.31 6.06
CA ASN A 100 0.42 -14.17 6.77
C ASN A 100 1.11 -15.01 7.85
N SER A 101 2.33 -15.49 7.59
CA SER A 101 3.12 -16.24 8.56
C SER A 101 3.55 -15.37 9.75
N TYR A 102 3.95 -14.12 9.50
CA TYR A 102 4.32 -13.16 10.53
C TYR A 102 3.14 -12.90 11.49
N PHE A 103 2.00 -12.45 10.95
CA PHE A 103 0.83 -12.14 11.76
C PHE A 103 0.26 -13.37 12.47
N SER A 104 0.15 -14.50 11.79
CA SER A 104 -0.29 -15.75 12.42
C SER A 104 0.63 -16.23 13.57
N LYS A 105 1.89 -15.86 13.55
CA LYS A 105 2.81 -16.14 14.68
C LYS A 105 2.64 -15.13 15.79
N LEU A 106 2.52 -13.85 15.46
CA LEU A 106 2.30 -12.78 16.42
C LEU A 106 1.01 -12.99 17.21
N GLU A 107 -0.08 -13.32 16.55
CA GLU A 107 -1.38 -13.68 17.17
C GLU A 107 -1.28 -14.86 18.18
N LYS A 108 -0.30 -15.72 18.01
CA LYS A 108 0.00 -16.85 18.91
C LYS A 108 1.07 -16.49 19.96
N GLY A 109 1.36 -15.22 20.17
CA GLY A 109 2.38 -14.76 21.10
C GLY A 109 3.78 -15.26 20.75
N LYS A 110 4.14 -15.29 19.46
CA LYS A 110 5.44 -15.79 18.98
C LYS A 110 6.11 -14.79 18.06
N PHE A 111 7.45 -14.78 18.08
CA PHE A 111 8.25 -14.08 17.08
C PHE A 111 8.30 -14.83 15.75
N TYR A 112 8.45 -14.08 14.66
CA TYR A 112 8.73 -14.60 13.34
C TYR A 112 10.06 -14.04 12.81
N PRO A 113 10.90 -14.90 12.24
CA PRO A 113 10.85 -16.38 12.27
C PRO A 113 11.18 -16.95 13.65
N LYS A 114 11.96 -16.23 14.45
CA LYS A 114 12.37 -16.52 15.83
C LYS A 114 12.66 -15.22 16.58
N MET A 115 12.75 -15.30 17.90
CA MET A 115 13.19 -14.17 18.72
C MET A 115 14.57 -13.68 18.23
N PRO A 116 14.80 -12.36 18.07
CA PRO A 116 16.11 -11.84 17.66
C PRO A 116 17.25 -12.26 18.59
N ASP A 117 18.39 -12.63 18.00
CA ASP A 117 19.54 -13.14 18.76
C ASP A 117 20.29 -12.04 19.53
N GLY A 118 20.20 -10.77 19.11
CA GLY A 118 20.96 -9.64 19.69
C GLY A 118 20.32 -8.99 20.92
N LEU A 119 19.22 -9.53 21.44
CA LEU A 119 18.55 -8.95 22.62
C LEU A 119 19.29 -9.31 23.90
N ASP A 120 19.47 -8.32 24.80
CA ASP A 120 19.94 -8.55 26.15
C ASP A 120 18.85 -9.23 27.03
N SER A 121 19.19 -9.54 28.28
CA SER A 121 18.29 -10.27 29.18
C SER A 121 17.02 -9.50 29.51
N MET A 122 17.12 -8.17 29.69
CA MET A 122 15.94 -7.33 29.98
C MET A 122 15.05 -7.17 28.77
N GLN A 123 15.64 -6.97 27.59
CA GLN A 123 14.89 -6.90 26.33
C GLN A 123 14.15 -8.21 26.04
N LYS A 124 14.78 -9.37 26.31
CA LYS A 124 14.13 -10.68 26.18
C LYS A 124 12.96 -10.85 27.15
N LEU A 125 13.11 -10.35 28.40
CA LEU A 125 12.03 -10.39 29.38
C LEU A 125 10.86 -9.54 28.91
N HIS A 126 11.09 -8.26 28.58
CA HIS A 126 10.04 -7.35 28.09
C HIS A 126 9.35 -7.90 26.83
N ALA A 127 10.13 -8.48 25.91
CA ALA A 127 9.55 -9.07 24.71
C ALA A 127 8.61 -10.25 25.02
N ARG A 128 8.93 -11.05 26.05
CA ARG A 128 8.03 -12.14 26.53
C ARG A 128 6.78 -11.58 27.18
N ASP A 129 6.93 -10.59 28.07
CA ASP A 129 5.82 -9.94 28.75
C ASP A 129 4.81 -9.37 27.72
N ILE A 130 5.33 -8.73 26.64
CA ILE A 130 4.51 -8.21 25.56
C ILE A 130 3.78 -9.34 24.82
N LEU A 131 4.46 -10.45 24.50
CA LEU A 131 3.84 -11.57 23.80
C LEU A 131 2.83 -12.33 24.69
N GLU A 132 3.07 -12.42 26.00
CA GLU A 132 2.10 -12.99 26.95
C GLU A 132 0.84 -12.10 27.04
N ALA A 133 0.98 -10.77 27.02
CA ALA A 133 -0.13 -9.84 27.01
C ALA A 133 -1.00 -9.94 25.75
N VAL A 134 -0.45 -10.39 24.62
CA VAL A 134 -1.23 -10.70 23.39
C VAL A 134 -2.20 -11.86 23.59
N LEU A 135 -1.86 -12.79 24.48
CA LEU A 135 -2.63 -14.01 24.74
C LEU A 135 -3.64 -13.84 25.90
N ASP A 136 -3.66 -12.70 26.57
CA ASP A 136 -4.60 -12.44 27.66
C ASP A 136 -5.99 -12.13 27.12
N GLU A 137 -6.89 -13.10 27.22
CA GLU A 137 -8.29 -12.96 26.79
C GLU A 137 -9.12 -12.06 27.73
N THR A 138 -8.60 -11.72 28.93
CA THR A 138 -9.29 -10.85 29.88
C THR A 138 -9.05 -9.36 29.65
N ASP A 139 -7.95 -9.02 28.99
CA ASP A 139 -7.61 -7.66 28.56
C ASP A 139 -7.15 -7.66 27.09
N THR A 140 -8.03 -7.25 26.20
CA THR A 140 -7.76 -7.22 24.74
C THR A 140 -7.05 -5.97 24.27
N VAL A 141 -6.83 -4.96 25.12
CA VAL A 141 -6.18 -3.71 24.76
C VAL A 141 -4.72 -3.91 24.31
N PRO A 142 -3.88 -4.66 25.06
CA PRO A 142 -2.52 -4.95 24.61
C PRO A 142 -2.47 -5.63 23.24
N TYR A 143 -3.35 -6.60 23.00
CA TYR A 143 -3.47 -7.26 21.69
C TYR A 143 -3.74 -6.25 20.57
N GLN A 144 -4.75 -5.40 20.73
CA GLN A 144 -5.13 -4.40 19.73
C GLN A 144 -4.00 -3.41 19.43
N VAL A 145 -3.32 -2.93 20.46
CA VAL A 145 -2.19 -1.99 20.33
C VAL A 145 -1.04 -2.66 19.59
N ILE A 146 -0.63 -3.85 20.02
CA ILE A 146 0.52 -4.56 19.42
C ILE A 146 0.24 -4.92 17.97
N MET A 147 -0.95 -5.43 17.65
CA MET A 147 -1.32 -5.75 16.28
C MET A 147 -1.40 -4.50 15.41
N SER A 148 -1.96 -3.41 15.90
CA SER A 148 -2.01 -2.13 15.18
C SER A 148 -0.62 -1.58 14.87
N VAL A 149 0.28 -1.58 15.86
CA VAL A 149 1.68 -1.13 15.68
C VAL A 149 2.43 -2.06 14.72
N ALA A 150 2.24 -3.38 14.85
CA ALA A 150 2.87 -4.36 13.97
C ALA A 150 2.43 -4.18 12.52
N HIS A 151 1.13 -3.96 12.27
CA HIS A 151 0.62 -3.68 10.93
C HIS A 151 1.19 -2.36 10.37
N ALA A 152 1.20 -1.29 11.17
CA ALA A 152 1.73 -0.01 10.73
C ALA A 152 3.22 -0.09 10.38
N LEU A 153 4.04 -0.72 11.23
CA LEU A 153 5.47 -0.90 10.96
C LEU A 153 5.73 -1.78 9.73
N GLN A 154 4.97 -2.86 9.60
CA GLN A 154 5.12 -3.75 8.44
C GLN A 154 4.76 -3.03 7.13
N ASN A 155 3.68 -2.25 7.11
CA ASN A 155 3.32 -1.44 5.95
C ASN A 155 4.43 -0.46 5.58
N ILE A 156 4.92 0.33 6.55
CA ILE A 156 5.98 1.32 6.29
C ILE A 156 7.24 0.65 5.71
N LEU A 157 7.65 -0.50 6.24
CA LEU A 157 8.83 -1.22 5.75
C LEU A 157 8.60 -1.84 4.38
N GLU A 158 7.42 -2.40 4.15
CA GLU A 158 7.04 -3.01 2.87
C GLU A 158 6.92 -1.95 1.77
N ASP A 159 6.24 -0.83 2.05
CA ASP A 159 6.10 0.28 1.10
C ASP A 159 7.46 0.83 0.71
N GLY A 160 8.34 1.08 1.68
CA GLY A 160 9.72 1.51 1.41
C GLY A 160 10.52 0.52 0.57
N TYR A 161 10.36 -0.78 0.82
CA TYR A 161 10.98 -1.84 0.01
C TYR A 161 10.41 -1.87 -1.41
N VAL A 162 9.09 -1.84 -1.53
CA VAL A 162 8.38 -1.90 -2.81
C VAL A 162 8.75 -0.70 -3.69
N ASP A 163 8.73 0.51 -3.14
CA ASP A 163 9.07 1.74 -3.85
C ASP A 163 10.52 1.75 -4.32
N ALA A 164 11.46 1.38 -3.44
CA ALA A 164 12.86 1.28 -3.79
C ALA A 164 13.09 0.23 -4.90
N ARG A 165 12.44 -0.92 -4.78
CA ARG A 165 12.57 -2.00 -5.74
C ARG A 165 11.95 -1.65 -7.09
N TYR A 166 10.75 -1.07 -7.09
CA TYR A 166 10.07 -0.65 -8.30
C TYR A 166 10.86 0.44 -9.04
N SER A 167 11.36 1.45 -8.32
CA SER A 167 12.17 2.52 -8.88
C SER A 167 13.49 2.01 -9.49
N TYR A 168 14.08 0.97 -8.91
CA TYR A 168 15.28 0.33 -9.45
C TYR A 168 15.00 -0.46 -10.73
N GLU A 169 13.92 -1.24 -10.76
CA GLU A 169 13.56 -2.08 -11.91
C GLU A 169 12.95 -1.26 -13.07
N PHE A 170 12.27 -0.16 -12.76
CA PHE A 170 11.56 0.68 -13.72
C PHE A 170 11.94 2.18 -13.59
N PRO A 171 13.18 2.56 -13.91
CA PRO A 171 13.68 3.93 -13.70
C PRO A 171 13.13 4.94 -14.74
N GLY A 172 11.81 4.94 -14.95
CA GLY A 172 11.12 5.78 -15.92
C GLY A 172 10.19 6.81 -15.29
N SER A 173 9.17 7.23 -16.06
CA SER A 173 8.15 8.18 -15.60
C SER A 173 7.41 7.71 -14.32
N PRO A 174 7.01 6.45 -14.19
CA PRO A 174 6.35 5.99 -12.97
C PRO A 174 7.17 6.20 -11.70
N ALA A 175 8.48 5.95 -11.76
CA ALA A 175 9.38 6.15 -10.60
C ALA A 175 9.50 7.63 -10.15
N LYS A 176 9.07 8.58 -10.97
CA LYS A 176 9.07 10.01 -10.61
C LYS A 176 7.80 10.43 -9.87
N GLY A 177 6.78 9.59 -9.87
CA GLY A 177 5.52 9.81 -9.18
C GLY A 177 5.42 9.12 -7.81
N ILE A 178 6.40 8.26 -7.48
CA ILE A 178 6.53 7.56 -6.19
C ILE A 178 7.25 8.47 -5.16
#